data_8db9a3a768f40d5b8941e14f215b7039
#
_entry.id   8db9a3a768f40d5b8941e14f215b7039
#
_cell.length_a   1.000
_cell.length_b   1.000
_cell.length_c   1.000
_cell.angle_alpha   90.00
_cell.angle_beta   90.00
_cell.angle_gamma   90.00
#
_symmetry.space_group_name_H-M   'P 1'
#
loop_
_entity.id
_entity.type
_entity.pdbx_description
1 polymer ?
#
loop_
_entity_poly.entity_id
_entity_poly.type
_entity_poly.pdbx_seq_one_letter_code
_entity_poly.pdbx_strand_id
1 'polypeptide(L)'
;MNTYILNATLNGKMLTEILCKRMDIKGLITLSENADDKPNEYYDYSNYCRNNNLECIKLNKYNFSSLEDRDLLEKLDIDLIIIASWQRLVPEWLIKKCSIGIIGAHGSHEGIERGRGRSPQNWAILTGQKRFILSIFWIEPGADDGSIIDTEEFEYLPTDTILVSYVQVNTLKAEMILRNIRNGRIPNKEGTPQSDDAFYLPQRIKEDGQIDWNRDAVEISNMVRALTKPYPGAYTIYEDKEYYIWDARPVVNTRIHLFDACENGEIISILGDSVLIKCGANLLLADQITGISEFFEGMVFQSANYKEQISSIIDRHNKKYGTKLSQLVLDELGD
;
A
#
# COMPACT_ATOMS: atom_id res chain seq x y z
N MET A 1 -23.58 14.71 -14.33
CA MET A 1 -22.16 14.31 -14.40
C MET A 1 -22.11 12.80 -14.48
N ASN A 2 -21.64 12.27 -15.61
CA ASN A 2 -21.52 10.85 -15.84
C ASN A 2 -20.21 10.36 -15.20
N THR A 3 -20.32 9.83 -14.00
CA THR A 3 -19.17 9.41 -13.17
C THR A 3 -19.00 7.92 -13.20
N TYR A 4 -17.77 7.48 -13.47
CA TYR A 4 -17.37 6.07 -13.42
C TYR A 4 -16.30 5.84 -12.36
N ILE A 5 -16.25 4.64 -11.80
CA ILE A 5 -15.18 4.21 -10.90
C ILE A 5 -14.25 3.28 -11.66
N LEU A 6 -12.93 3.48 -11.55
CA LEU A 6 -11.90 2.60 -12.06
C LEU A 6 -11.31 1.77 -10.92
N ASN A 7 -11.58 0.47 -10.92
CA ASN A 7 -11.14 -0.43 -9.85
C ASN A 7 -11.00 -1.88 -10.32
N ALA A 8 -9.90 -2.52 -9.97
CA ALA A 8 -9.66 -3.94 -10.27
C ALA A 8 -9.23 -4.76 -9.04
N THR A 9 -9.16 -4.15 -7.85
CA THR A 9 -8.60 -4.81 -6.67
C THR A 9 -9.53 -4.76 -5.47
N LEU A 10 -9.31 -5.66 -4.53
CA LEU A 10 -10.04 -5.69 -3.26
C LEU A 10 -9.80 -4.42 -2.42
N ASN A 11 -8.60 -3.82 -2.50
CA ASN A 11 -8.28 -2.59 -1.75
C ASN A 11 -9.20 -1.41 -2.09
N GLY A 12 -9.62 -1.28 -3.35
CA GLY A 12 -10.53 -0.23 -3.77
C GLY A 12 -12.01 -0.50 -3.48
N LYS A 13 -12.35 -1.69 -2.96
CA LYS A 13 -13.74 -2.12 -2.77
C LYS A 13 -14.50 -1.19 -1.82
N MET A 14 -13.90 -0.87 -0.68
CA MET A 14 -14.53 -0.01 0.32
C MET A 14 -14.86 1.39 -0.22
N LEU A 15 -13.92 2.02 -0.94
CA LEU A 15 -14.17 3.31 -1.60
C LEU A 15 -15.30 3.20 -2.62
N THR A 16 -15.28 2.16 -3.46
CA THR A 16 -16.34 1.89 -4.44
C THR A 16 -17.72 1.80 -3.76
N GLU A 17 -17.82 1.04 -2.68
CA GLU A 17 -19.08 0.87 -1.92
C GLU A 17 -19.57 2.18 -1.29
N ILE A 18 -18.67 2.99 -0.73
CA ILE A 18 -19.02 4.28 -0.13
C ILE A 18 -19.54 5.24 -1.21
N LEU A 19 -18.82 5.36 -2.33
CA LEU A 19 -19.20 6.29 -3.41
C LEU A 19 -20.52 5.88 -4.07
N CYS A 20 -20.72 4.60 -4.37
CA CYS A 20 -21.99 4.10 -4.95
C CYS A 20 -23.21 4.35 -4.05
N LYS A 21 -23.02 4.43 -2.72
CA LYS A 21 -24.10 4.76 -1.76
C LYS A 21 -24.34 6.26 -1.60
N ARG A 22 -23.41 7.11 -1.98
CA ARG A 22 -23.40 8.54 -1.66
C ARG A 22 -23.52 9.46 -2.86
N MET A 23 -23.32 8.94 -4.09
CA MET A 23 -23.44 9.70 -5.33
C MET A 23 -23.89 8.80 -6.48
N ASP A 24 -24.36 9.41 -7.57
CA ASP A 24 -24.75 8.69 -8.79
C ASP A 24 -23.51 8.22 -9.55
N ILE A 25 -23.27 6.91 -9.55
CA ILE A 25 -22.21 6.24 -10.33
C ILE A 25 -22.86 5.50 -11.49
N LYS A 26 -22.45 5.81 -12.71
CA LYS A 26 -22.97 5.18 -13.94
C LYS A 26 -22.47 3.77 -14.13
N GLY A 27 -21.21 3.53 -13.80
CA GLY A 27 -20.62 2.21 -13.98
C GLY A 27 -19.27 2.03 -13.31
N LEU A 28 -18.82 0.80 -13.29
CA LEU A 28 -17.53 0.39 -12.80
C LEU A 28 -16.68 -0.14 -13.95
N ILE A 29 -15.55 0.52 -14.22
CA ILE A 29 -14.52 0.06 -15.14
C ILE A 29 -13.59 -0.85 -14.35
N THR A 30 -13.49 -2.12 -14.77
CA THR A 30 -12.74 -3.16 -14.06
C THR A 30 -12.03 -4.07 -15.03
N LEU A 31 -11.32 -5.09 -14.54
CA LEU A 31 -10.69 -6.11 -15.37
C LEU A 31 -11.59 -7.32 -15.57
N SER A 32 -11.48 -7.91 -16.75
CA SER A 32 -12.03 -9.22 -17.05
C SER A 32 -11.35 -10.30 -16.19
N GLU A 33 -12.10 -11.34 -15.86
CA GLU A 33 -11.57 -12.55 -15.22
C GLU A 33 -10.54 -13.27 -16.09
N ASN A 34 -10.54 -13.02 -17.41
CA ASN A 34 -9.61 -13.59 -18.39
C ASN A 34 -8.45 -12.67 -18.74
N ALA A 35 -8.29 -11.49 -18.07
CA ALA A 35 -7.17 -10.60 -18.31
C ALA A 35 -5.84 -11.26 -17.90
N ASP A 36 -4.80 -11.16 -18.75
CA ASP A 36 -3.53 -11.86 -18.57
C ASP A 36 -2.64 -11.23 -17.49
N ASP A 37 -2.75 -9.91 -17.28
CA ASP A 37 -1.85 -9.10 -16.46
C ASP A 37 -2.53 -8.53 -15.19
N LYS A 38 -3.37 -9.35 -14.54
CA LYS A 38 -4.10 -8.98 -13.33
C LYS A 38 -3.18 -8.60 -12.16
N PRO A 39 -3.57 -7.62 -11.33
CA PRO A 39 -2.86 -7.33 -10.09
C PRO A 39 -3.00 -8.48 -9.07
N ASN A 40 -2.04 -8.60 -8.14
CA ASN A 40 -2.06 -9.65 -7.10
C ASN A 40 -3.35 -9.67 -6.26
N GLU A 41 -3.97 -8.52 -6.06
CA GLU A 41 -5.20 -8.36 -5.28
C GLU A 41 -6.44 -8.24 -6.18
N TYR A 42 -6.40 -8.83 -7.37
CA TYR A 42 -7.54 -8.80 -8.28
C TYR A 42 -8.83 -9.25 -7.60
N TYR A 43 -9.89 -8.50 -7.84
CA TYR A 43 -11.24 -8.80 -7.35
C TYR A 43 -12.24 -8.71 -8.51
N ASP A 44 -13.01 -9.77 -8.72
CA ASP A 44 -14.09 -9.77 -9.73
C ASP A 44 -15.32 -9.01 -9.22
N TYR A 45 -15.56 -7.86 -9.82
CA TYR A 45 -16.69 -6.98 -9.48
C TYR A 45 -18.01 -7.36 -10.14
N SER A 46 -18.09 -8.44 -10.94
CA SER A 46 -19.31 -8.84 -11.69
C SER A 46 -20.54 -8.97 -10.79
N ASN A 47 -20.37 -9.68 -9.67
CA ASN A 47 -21.47 -9.86 -8.70
C ASN A 47 -21.84 -8.55 -8.01
N TYR A 48 -20.86 -7.71 -7.68
CA TYR A 48 -21.10 -6.42 -7.08
C TYR A 48 -21.90 -5.51 -8.02
N CYS A 49 -21.50 -5.40 -9.28
CA CYS A 49 -22.20 -4.60 -10.29
C CYS A 49 -23.64 -5.07 -10.48
N ARG A 50 -23.85 -6.39 -10.61
CA ARG A 50 -25.20 -6.99 -10.77
C ARG A 50 -26.10 -6.67 -9.57
N ASN A 51 -25.59 -6.83 -8.35
CA ASN A 51 -26.36 -6.62 -7.12
C ASN A 51 -26.67 -5.14 -6.85
N ASN A 52 -25.91 -4.22 -7.42
CA ASN A 52 -26.09 -2.78 -7.25
C ASN A 52 -26.63 -2.08 -8.51
N ASN A 53 -27.01 -2.85 -9.53
CA ASN A 53 -27.51 -2.33 -10.81
C ASN A 53 -26.57 -1.31 -11.49
N LEU A 54 -25.26 -1.59 -11.42
CA LEU A 54 -24.20 -0.80 -12.05
C LEU A 54 -23.79 -1.39 -13.39
N GLU A 55 -23.50 -0.55 -14.37
CA GLU A 55 -22.84 -0.99 -15.60
C GLU A 55 -21.43 -1.52 -15.27
N CYS A 56 -21.11 -2.75 -15.71
CA CYS A 56 -19.83 -3.39 -15.48
C CYS A 56 -19.01 -3.41 -16.76
N ILE A 57 -18.05 -2.49 -16.88
CA ILE A 57 -17.19 -2.35 -18.06
C ILE A 57 -15.91 -3.16 -17.81
N LYS A 58 -15.78 -4.31 -18.46
CA LYS A 58 -14.65 -5.23 -18.27
C LYS A 58 -13.59 -5.03 -19.33
N LEU A 59 -12.38 -4.68 -18.93
CA LEU A 59 -11.21 -4.51 -19.78
C LEU A 59 -10.41 -5.81 -19.87
N ASN A 60 -9.81 -6.07 -21.03
CA ASN A 60 -8.97 -7.24 -21.28
C ASN A 60 -7.51 -7.03 -20.88
N LYS A 61 -7.04 -5.76 -20.82
CA LYS A 61 -5.65 -5.42 -20.49
C LYS A 61 -5.57 -4.36 -19.40
N TYR A 62 -4.82 -4.67 -18.35
CA TYR A 62 -4.65 -3.79 -17.20
C TYR A 62 -3.93 -2.48 -17.54
N ASN A 63 -3.10 -2.48 -18.58
CA ASN A 63 -2.34 -1.31 -19.04
C ASN A 63 -3.04 -0.52 -20.16
N PHE A 64 -4.32 -0.80 -20.46
CA PHE A 64 -5.10 -0.16 -21.53
C PHE A 64 -4.52 -0.35 -22.96
N SER A 65 -3.70 -1.37 -23.20
CA SER A 65 -3.05 -1.57 -24.50
C SER A 65 -3.96 -2.25 -25.55
N SER A 66 -5.16 -2.74 -25.18
CA SER A 66 -6.11 -3.35 -26.08
C SER A 66 -6.86 -2.30 -26.89
N LEU A 67 -6.92 -2.47 -28.21
CA LEU A 67 -7.74 -1.64 -29.08
C LEU A 67 -9.24 -1.83 -28.81
N GLU A 68 -9.66 -3.07 -28.50
CA GLU A 68 -11.05 -3.39 -28.16
C GLU A 68 -11.48 -2.65 -26.87
N ASP A 69 -10.59 -2.62 -25.83
CA ASP A 69 -10.84 -1.90 -24.60
C ASP A 69 -10.96 -0.39 -24.86
N ARG A 70 -10.10 0.13 -25.73
CA ARG A 70 -10.18 1.52 -26.16
C ARG A 70 -11.47 1.84 -26.86
N ASP A 71 -11.87 1.04 -27.87
CA ASP A 71 -13.12 1.22 -28.61
C ASP A 71 -14.35 1.12 -27.69
N LEU A 72 -14.28 0.26 -26.66
CA LEU A 72 -15.32 0.16 -25.62
C LEU A 72 -15.43 1.46 -24.82
N LEU A 73 -14.32 1.96 -24.31
CA LEU A 73 -14.29 3.17 -23.48
C LEU A 73 -14.60 4.44 -24.30
N GLU A 74 -14.21 4.52 -25.57
CA GLU A 74 -14.52 5.66 -26.45
C GLU A 74 -16.02 5.83 -26.72
N LYS A 75 -16.81 4.77 -26.65
CA LYS A 75 -18.29 4.82 -26.82
C LYS A 75 -19.03 5.34 -25.59
N LEU A 76 -18.39 5.35 -24.42
CA LEU A 76 -19.02 5.82 -23.20
C LEU A 76 -19.02 7.36 -23.18
N ASP A 77 -20.05 7.94 -22.60
CA ASP A 77 -20.09 9.35 -22.25
C ASP A 77 -19.57 9.54 -20.83
N ILE A 78 -18.31 10.00 -20.70
CA ILE A 78 -17.58 10.05 -19.44
C ILE A 78 -17.24 11.51 -19.10
N ASP A 79 -17.79 12.01 -18.01
CA ASP A 79 -17.36 13.29 -17.45
C ASP A 79 -16.20 13.10 -16.47
N LEU A 80 -16.34 12.16 -15.55
CA LEU A 80 -15.38 11.95 -14.46
C LEU A 80 -15.08 10.46 -14.25
N ILE A 81 -13.80 10.11 -14.10
CA ILE A 81 -13.38 8.82 -13.57
C ILE A 81 -12.75 9.03 -12.18
N ILE A 82 -13.16 8.21 -11.22
CA ILE A 82 -12.54 8.13 -9.89
C ILE A 82 -11.76 6.82 -9.81
N ILE A 83 -10.44 6.90 -9.66
CA ILE A 83 -9.61 5.73 -9.47
C ILE A 83 -9.73 5.27 -8.02
N ALA A 84 -10.43 4.17 -7.78
CA ALA A 84 -10.48 3.56 -6.46
C ALA A 84 -9.18 2.79 -6.15
N SER A 85 -8.78 1.89 -7.08
CA SER A 85 -7.48 1.22 -7.03
C SER A 85 -7.09 0.71 -8.41
N TRP A 86 -6.05 1.31 -8.98
CA TRP A 86 -5.48 0.96 -10.29
C TRP A 86 -3.99 1.26 -10.32
N GLN A 87 -3.16 0.26 -10.60
CA GLN A 87 -1.70 0.35 -10.43
C GLN A 87 -0.95 0.52 -11.76
N ARG A 88 -1.60 1.06 -12.77
CA ARG A 88 -1.01 1.38 -14.08
C ARG A 88 -1.30 2.83 -14.43
N LEU A 89 -0.41 3.44 -15.21
CA LEU A 89 -0.64 4.78 -15.75
C LEU A 89 -1.88 4.78 -16.63
N VAL A 90 -2.65 5.83 -16.52
CA VAL A 90 -3.80 6.07 -17.39
C VAL A 90 -3.29 6.71 -18.69
N PRO A 91 -3.64 6.16 -19.87
CA PRO A 91 -3.16 6.71 -21.12
C PRO A 91 -3.78 8.07 -21.42
N GLU A 92 -3.00 8.93 -22.07
CA GLU A 92 -3.39 10.31 -22.38
C GLU A 92 -4.71 10.41 -23.15
N TRP A 93 -5.01 9.46 -24.04
CA TRP A 93 -6.28 9.45 -24.78
C TRP A 93 -7.50 9.30 -23.85
N LEU A 94 -7.38 8.49 -22.77
CA LEU A 94 -8.46 8.34 -21.79
C LEU A 94 -8.59 9.57 -20.90
N ILE A 95 -7.47 10.19 -20.52
CA ILE A 95 -7.48 11.47 -19.78
C ILE A 95 -8.21 12.55 -20.58
N LYS A 96 -7.89 12.68 -21.87
CA LYS A 96 -8.52 13.65 -22.79
C LYS A 96 -10.00 13.34 -23.10
N LYS A 97 -10.39 12.09 -23.01
CA LYS A 97 -11.78 11.64 -23.23
C LYS A 97 -12.73 12.17 -22.17
N CYS A 98 -12.28 12.28 -20.91
CA CYS A 98 -13.11 12.72 -19.80
C CYS A 98 -13.32 14.23 -19.86
N SER A 99 -14.58 14.70 -19.90
CA SER A 99 -14.90 16.14 -20.04
C SER A 99 -14.44 16.97 -18.82
N ILE A 100 -14.44 16.38 -17.61
CA ILE A 100 -13.90 16.98 -16.39
C ILE A 100 -12.48 16.48 -16.15
N GLY A 101 -12.31 15.15 -16.06
CA GLY A 101 -11.01 14.55 -15.83
C GLY A 101 -11.04 13.24 -15.08
N ILE A 102 -9.88 12.84 -14.56
CA ILE A 102 -9.70 11.61 -13.79
C ILE A 102 -9.06 11.96 -12.46
N ILE A 103 -9.61 11.45 -11.35
CA ILE A 103 -9.11 11.69 -10.00
C ILE A 103 -8.37 10.47 -9.50
N GLY A 104 -7.10 10.66 -9.10
CA GLY A 104 -6.30 9.73 -8.33
C GLY A 104 -6.19 10.15 -6.86
N ALA A 105 -5.54 9.31 -6.08
CA ALA A 105 -5.12 9.67 -4.73
C ALA A 105 -3.79 9.01 -4.41
N HIS A 106 -2.93 9.77 -3.77
CA HIS A 106 -1.62 9.33 -3.32
C HIS A 106 -1.21 10.12 -2.08
N GLY A 107 -0.28 9.59 -1.30
CA GLY A 107 0.22 10.28 -0.13
C GLY A 107 1.40 9.57 0.49
N SER A 108 2.00 10.19 1.48
CA SER A 108 3.06 9.64 2.33
C SER A 108 3.05 10.33 3.70
N HIS A 109 4.00 10.04 4.56
CA HIS A 109 4.18 10.77 5.82
C HIS A 109 4.61 12.23 5.62
N GLU A 110 5.15 12.59 4.45
CA GLU A 110 5.54 13.95 4.05
C GLU A 110 4.63 14.56 2.96
N GLY A 111 3.59 13.86 2.52
CA GLY A 111 2.69 14.27 1.45
C GLY A 111 3.05 13.68 0.08
N ILE A 112 2.23 14.02 -0.93
CA ILE A 112 2.34 13.41 -2.25
C ILE A 112 3.68 13.72 -2.95
N GLU A 113 4.19 14.93 -2.81
CA GLU A 113 5.42 15.37 -3.51
C GLU A 113 6.66 14.65 -3.00
N ARG A 114 6.70 14.34 -1.70
CA ARG A 114 7.82 13.68 -1.01
C ARG A 114 7.61 12.17 -0.82
N GLY A 115 6.70 11.56 -1.55
CA GLY A 115 6.38 10.14 -1.39
C GLY A 115 5.70 9.51 -2.58
N ARG A 116 5.93 10.02 -3.79
CA ARG A 116 5.46 9.39 -5.03
C ARG A 116 5.98 7.96 -5.14
N GLY A 117 5.40 7.15 -6.01
CA GLY A 117 5.91 5.80 -6.31
C GLY A 117 5.16 4.69 -5.60
N ARG A 118 5.89 3.75 -4.97
CA ARG A 118 5.29 2.48 -4.54
C ARG A 118 5.20 2.32 -3.03
N SER A 119 4.04 1.79 -2.60
CA SER A 119 3.83 1.32 -1.21
C SER A 119 4.08 2.36 -0.10
N PRO A 120 3.67 3.65 -0.26
CA PRO A 120 4.00 4.69 0.72
C PRO A 120 3.42 4.40 2.12
N GLN A 121 2.26 3.75 2.21
CA GLN A 121 1.66 3.36 3.48
C GLN A 121 2.49 2.29 4.21
N ASN A 122 3.05 1.32 3.47
CA ASN A 122 3.96 0.33 4.06
C ASN A 122 5.22 1.00 4.60
N TRP A 123 5.81 1.92 3.81
CA TRP A 123 6.99 2.66 4.24
C TRP A 123 6.71 3.49 5.49
N ALA A 124 5.58 4.19 5.54
CA ALA A 124 5.21 4.98 6.72
C ALA A 124 5.11 4.11 7.99
N ILE A 125 4.44 2.93 7.92
CA ILE A 125 4.33 2.03 9.07
C ILE A 125 5.69 1.38 9.40
N LEU A 126 6.44 0.92 8.39
CA LEU A 126 7.73 0.27 8.55
C LEU A 126 8.74 1.18 9.28
N THR A 127 8.79 2.45 8.90
CA THR A 127 9.67 3.46 9.49
C THR A 127 9.09 4.12 10.75
N GLY A 128 7.97 3.63 11.26
CA GLY A 128 7.36 4.09 12.51
C GLY A 128 6.82 5.51 12.45
N GLN A 129 6.46 5.99 11.27
CA GLN A 129 5.89 7.33 11.11
C GLN A 129 4.54 7.44 11.81
N LYS A 130 4.29 8.60 12.42
CA LYS A 130 3.09 8.85 13.23
C LYS A 130 1.93 9.39 12.43
N ARG A 131 2.16 9.94 11.24
CA ARG A 131 1.13 10.53 10.39
C ARG A 131 1.23 10.06 8.95
N PHE A 132 0.12 10.19 8.24
CA PHE A 132 0.04 9.98 6.80
C PHE A 132 -0.76 11.13 6.18
N ILE A 133 -0.20 11.80 5.18
CA ILE A 133 -0.82 12.91 4.46
C ILE A 133 -1.29 12.38 3.12
N LEU A 134 -2.60 12.40 2.88
CA LEU A 134 -3.25 11.91 1.68
C LEU A 134 -3.71 13.08 0.83
N SER A 135 -3.39 13.06 -0.47
CA SER A 135 -3.92 14.01 -1.43
C SER A 135 -4.78 13.31 -2.47
N ILE A 136 -5.88 13.93 -2.87
CA ILE A 136 -6.58 13.64 -4.12
C ILE A 136 -6.13 14.65 -5.17
N PHE A 137 -5.89 14.18 -6.39
CA PHE A 137 -5.29 15.00 -7.45
C PHE A 137 -5.81 14.61 -8.83
N TRP A 138 -5.66 15.50 -9.81
CA TRP A 138 -5.97 15.21 -11.18
C TRP A 138 -4.94 14.29 -11.80
N ILE A 139 -5.37 13.25 -12.49
CA ILE A 139 -4.45 12.38 -13.22
C ILE A 139 -4.00 13.12 -14.49
N GLU A 140 -2.69 13.24 -14.61
CA GLU A 140 -1.98 13.72 -15.79
C GLU A 140 -1.11 12.57 -16.38
N PRO A 141 -0.48 12.73 -17.55
CA PRO A 141 0.28 11.63 -18.18
C PRO A 141 1.46 11.08 -17.37
N GLY A 142 2.00 11.86 -16.43
CA GLY A 142 3.08 11.44 -15.52
C GLY A 142 2.58 10.61 -14.33
N ALA A 143 3.51 10.19 -13.49
CA ALA A 143 3.19 9.40 -12.30
C ALA A 143 3.00 10.32 -11.09
N ASP A 144 1.77 10.40 -10.58
CA ASP A 144 1.39 11.13 -9.37
C ASP A 144 1.75 12.63 -9.38
N ASP A 145 1.79 13.28 -10.56
CA ASP A 145 2.31 14.64 -10.78
C ASP A 145 1.24 15.71 -11.09
N GLY A 146 -0.01 15.33 -11.21
CA GLY A 146 -1.09 16.26 -11.52
C GLY A 146 -1.46 17.19 -10.36
N SER A 147 -2.24 18.23 -10.66
CA SER A 147 -2.62 19.26 -9.69
C SER A 147 -3.44 18.69 -8.53
N ILE A 148 -3.09 19.08 -7.31
CA ILE A 148 -3.74 18.66 -6.06
C ILE A 148 -5.10 19.33 -5.94
N ILE A 149 -6.16 18.53 -5.76
CA ILE A 149 -7.52 19.01 -5.52
C ILE A 149 -7.71 19.31 -4.03
N ASP A 150 -7.26 18.39 -3.17
CA ASP A 150 -7.45 18.47 -1.73
C ASP A 150 -6.43 17.60 -1.00
N THR A 151 -6.14 17.94 0.25
CA THR A 151 -5.20 17.22 1.10
C THR A 151 -5.74 17.12 2.52
N GLU A 152 -5.63 15.94 3.11
CA GLU A 152 -5.98 15.64 4.50
C GLU A 152 -4.95 14.72 5.12
N GLU A 153 -4.91 14.65 6.44
CA GLU A 153 -4.00 13.77 7.16
C GLU A 153 -4.72 12.95 8.22
N PHE A 154 -4.12 11.83 8.60
CA PHE A 154 -4.50 11.06 9.76
C PHE A 154 -3.27 10.59 10.53
N GLU A 155 -3.46 10.26 11.80
CA GLU A 155 -2.40 9.73 12.65
C GLU A 155 -2.50 8.20 12.74
N TYR A 156 -1.34 7.54 12.70
CA TYR A 156 -1.22 6.12 12.99
C TYR A 156 -1.15 5.88 14.50
N LEU A 157 -1.95 4.93 14.97
CA LEU A 157 -1.75 4.36 16.29
C LEU A 157 -0.60 3.33 16.26
N PRO A 158 0.11 3.12 17.36
CA PRO A 158 1.18 2.11 17.44
C PRO A 158 0.77 0.68 17.09
N THR A 159 -0.54 0.41 17.09
CA THR A 159 -1.13 -0.89 16.75
C THR A 159 -1.69 -0.99 15.34
N ASP A 160 -1.71 0.11 14.59
CA ASP A 160 -2.30 0.13 13.25
C ASP A 160 -1.49 -0.73 12.29
N THR A 161 -2.20 -1.58 11.57
CA THR A 161 -1.64 -2.41 10.50
C THR A 161 -1.86 -1.76 9.14
N ILE A 162 -1.24 -2.31 8.12
CA ILE A 162 -1.48 -1.86 6.73
C ILE A 162 -2.96 -1.95 6.33
N LEU A 163 -3.71 -2.92 6.86
CA LEU A 163 -5.15 -3.03 6.59
C LEU A 163 -5.93 -1.88 7.22
N VAL A 164 -5.58 -1.47 8.45
CA VAL A 164 -6.17 -0.28 9.10
C VAL A 164 -5.86 0.97 8.28
N SER A 165 -4.61 1.13 7.83
CA SER A 165 -4.22 2.23 6.94
C SER A 165 -5.06 2.29 5.66
N TYR A 166 -5.37 1.15 5.03
CA TYR A 166 -6.24 1.10 3.85
C TYR A 166 -7.67 1.56 4.17
N VAL A 167 -8.20 1.19 5.33
CA VAL A 167 -9.52 1.67 5.77
C VAL A 167 -9.52 3.19 5.95
N GLN A 168 -8.52 3.73 6.65
CA GLN A 168 -8.37 5.18 6.87
C GLN A 168 -8.24 5.94 5.53
N VAL A 169 -7.37 5.49 4.64
CA VAL A 169 -7.18 6.09 3.31
C VAL A 169 -8.45 6.05 2.48
N ASN A 170 -9.18 4.93 2.43
CA ASN A 170 -10.39 4.82 1.62
C ASN A 170 -11.54 5.69 2.17
N THR A 171 -11.69 5.81 3.48
CA THR A 171 -12.71 6.68 4.09
C THR A 171 -12.39 8.15 3.88
N LEU A 172 -11.14 8.55 4.11
CA LEU A 172 -10.70 9.92 3.93
C LEU A 172 -10.79 10.37 2.46
N LYS A 173 -10.37 9.49 1.55
CA LYS A 173 -10.51 9.69 0.09
C LYS A 173 -11.96 9.88 -0.32
N ALA A 174 -12.88 9.05 0.19
CA ALA A 174 -14.30 9.21 -0.09
C ALA A 174 -14.83 10.56 0.40
N GLU A 175 -14.47 10.96 1.61
CA GLU A 175 -14.88 12.24 2.18
C GLU A 175 -14.38 13.41 1.36
N MET A 176 -13.08 13.44 1.01
CA MET A 176 -12.49 14.49 0.16
C MET A 176 -13.19 14.58 -1.19
N ILE A 177 -13.43 13.46 -1.88
CA ILE A 177 -14.11 13.43 -3.17
C ILE A 177 -15.54 14.01 -3.04
N LEU A 178 -16.32 13.51 -2.09
CA LEU A 178 -17.71 13.94 -1.88
C LEU A 178 -17.80 15.43 -1.48
N ARG A 179 -16.87 15.91 -0.65
CA ARG A 179 -16.75 17.32 -0.25
C ARG A 179 -16.46 18.20 -1.47
N ASN A 180 -15.49 17.81 -2.29
CA ASN A 180 -15.05 18.62 -3.43
C ASN A 180 -15.98 18.55 -4.65
N ILE A 181 -16.83 17.54 -4.75
CA ILE A 181 -17.97 17.55 -5.67
C ILE A 181 -19.01 18.58 -5.20
N ARG A 182 -19.38 18.57 -3.91
CA ARG A 182 -20.42 19.46 -3.36
C ARG A 182 -20.03 20.92 -3.38
N ASN A 183 -18.76 21.25 -3.14
CA ASN A 183 -18.27 22.64 -3.15
C ASN A 183 -17.88 23.16 -4.56
N GLY A 184 -18.00 22.33 -5.59
CA GLY A 184 -17.77 22.73 -6.99
C GLY A 184 -16.32 22.61 -7.48
N ARG A 185 -15.33 22.30 -6.62
CA ARG A 185 -13.93 22.22 -7.05
C ARG A 185 -13.70 21.15 -8.12
N ILE A 186 -14.29 19.96 -7.95
CA ILE A 186 -14.20 18.89 -8.95
C ILE A 186 -14.95 19.23 -10.23
N PRO A 187 -16.24 19.67 -10.21
CA PRO A 187 -16.95 20.10 -11.41
C PRO A 187 -16.25 21.21 -12.19
N ASN A 188 -15.59 22.13 -11.50
CA ASN A 188 -14.86 23.26 -12.12
C ASN A 188 -13.40 22.91 -12.49
N LYS A 189 -12.97 21.69 -12.25
CA LYS A 189 -11.59 21.23 -12.49
C LYS A 189 -10.52 22.08 -11.77
N GLU A 190 -10.79 22.49 -10.54
CA GLU A 190 -9.85 23.27 -9.73
C GLU A 190 -8.75 22.37 -9.15
N GLY A 191 -7.54 22.92 -9.03
CA GLY A 191 -6.39 22.22 -8.43
C GLY A 191 -5.20 23.16 -8.25
N THR A 192 -4.30 22.78 -7.36
CA THR A 192 -3.04 23.50 -7.10
C THR A 192 -1.89 22.68 -7.67
N PRO A 193 -1.04 23.25 -8.55
CA PRO A 193 0.13 22.56 -9.09
C PRO A 193 1.03 22.02 -7.97
N GLN A 194 1.63 20.84 -8.20
CA GLN A 194 2.66 20.30 -7.34
C GLN A 194 4.02 20.97 -7.63
N SER A 195 4.95 20.90 -6.68
CA SER A 195 6.33 21.34 -6.89
C SER A 195 7.12 20.34 -7.77
N ASP A 196 8.22 20.82 -8.36
CA ASP A 196 9.11 19.97 -9.19
C ASP A 196 10.08 19.12 -8.35
N ASP A 197 10.20 19.38 -7.03
CA ASP A 197 11.06 18.64 -6.11
C ASP A 197 10.38 17.35 -5.62
N ALA A 198 10.19 16.42 -6.54
CA ALA A 198 9.50 15.16 -6.26
C ALA A 198 10.46 14.05 -5.83
N PHE A 199 10.05 13.32 -4.82
CA PHE A 199 10.75 12.15 -4.32
C PHE A 199 9.89 10.89 -4.49
N TYR A 200 10.53 9.77 -4.91
CA TYR A 200 9.85 8.51 -5.18
C TYR A 200 10.28 7.41 -4.21
N LEU A 201 9.31 6.82 -3.50
CA LEU A 201 9.53 5.66 -2.63
C LEU A 201 9.80 4.40 -3.47
N PRO A 202 10.80 3.59 -3.10
CA PRO A 202 11.17 2.39 -3.83
C PRO A 202 10.14 1.27 -3.65
N GLN A 203 10.03 0.42 -4.68
CA GLN A 203 9.20 -0.77 -4.63
C GLN A 203 9.86 -1.85 -3.78
N ARG A 204 9.09 -2.44 -2.85
CA ARG A 204 9.46 -3.64 -2.11
C ARG A 204 9.01 -4.91 -2.85
N ILE A 205 9.74 -5.99 -2.63
CA ILE A 205 9.40 -7.35 -3.10
C ILE A 205 9.30 -8.29 -1.89
N LYS A 206 8.91 -9.55 -2.10
CA LYS A 206 8.74 -10.54 -1.02
C LYS A 206 10.02 -10.72 -0.20
N GLU A 207 11.17 -10.80 -0.88
CA GLU A 207 12.48 -11.04 -0.29
C GLU A 207 12.90 -9.94 0.71
N ASP A 208 12.38 -8.72 0.53
CA ASP A 208 12.60 -7.61 1.46
C ASP A 208 11.82 -7.78 2.79
N GLY A 209 11.04 -8.85 2.93
CA GLY A 209 10.23 -9.16 4.09
C GLY A 209 10.90 -10.09 5.12
N GLN A 210 12.13 -10.54 4.90
CA GLN A 210 12.85 -11.34 5.89
C GLN A 210 13.25 -10.49 7.10
N ILE A 211 12.99 -11.01 8.30
CA ILE A 211 13.23 -10.30 9.56
C ILE A 211 14.73 -10.29 9.89
N ASP A 212 15.25 -9.11 10.24
CA ASP A 212 16.56 -8.95 10.89
C ASP A 212 16.35 -8.90 12.40
N TRP A 213 16.68 -9.99 13.09
CA TRP A 213 16.54 -10.14 14.54
C TRP A 213 17.51 -9.28 15.34
N ASN A 214 18.54 -8.69 14.71
CA ASN A 214 19.45 -7.76 15.36
C ASN A 214 18.85 -6.37 15.55
N ARG A 215 17.69 -6.08 14.96
CA ARG A 215 16.97 -4.84 15.16
C ARG A 215 16.17 -4.82 16.47
N ASP A 216 15.71 -3.63 16.85
CA ASP A 216 14.82 -3.45 18.01
C ASP A 216 13.46 -4.12 17.78
N ALA A 217 12.87 -4.64 18.85
CA ALA A 217 11.56 -5.29 18.79
C ALA A 217 10.44 -4.37 18.28
N VAL A 218 10.54 -3.04 18.50
CA VAL A 218 9.58 -2.05 17.98
C VAL A 218 9.67 -1.97 16.45
N GLU A 219 10.89 -1.95 15.91
CA GLU A 219 11.11 -1.91 14.46
C GLU A 219 10.66 -3.21 13.78
N ILE A 220 10.91 -4.37 14.40
CA ILE A 220 10.42 -5.66 13.90
C ILE A 220 8.88 -5.70 13.94
N SER A 221 8.27 -5.21 15.02
CA SER A 221 6.80 -5.10 15.11
C SER A 221 6.24 -4.17 14.03
N ASN A 222 6.88 -3.03 13.75
CA ASN A 222 6.50 -2.15 12.65
C ASN A 222 6.55 -2.89 11.30
N MET A 223 7.61 -3.68 11.07
CA MET A 223 7.74 -4.48 9.85
C MET A 223 6.60 -5.51 9.72
N VAL A 224 6.28 -6.23 10.78
CA VAL A 224 5.17 -7.19 10.80
C VAL A 224 3.84 -6.49 10.48
N ARG A 225 3.55 -5.35 11.13
CA ARG A 225 2.33 -4.56 10.89
C ARG A 225 2.24 -4.00 9.45
N ALA A 226 3.38 -3.57 8.88
CA ALA A 226 3.46 -3.07 7.53
C ALA A 226 3.27 -4.15 6.47
N LEU A 227 3.64 -5.39 6.76
CA LEU A 227 3.66 -6.51 5.81
C LEU A 227 2.60 -7.57 6.08
N THR A 228 1.76 -7.42 7.12
CA THR A 228 0.64 -8.34 7.35
C THR A 228 -0.37 -8.28 6.20
N LYS A 229 -1.34 -9.16 6.19
CA LYS A 229 -2.35 -9.26 5.12
C LYS A 229 -2.91 -7.88 4.73
N PRO A 230 -3.05 -7.60 3.42
CA PRO A 230 -3.02 -8.51 2.27
C PRO A 230 -1.62 -8.75 1.65
N TYR A 231 -0.55 -8.29 2.28
CA TYR A 231 0.81 -8.55 1.82
C TYR A 231 1.26 -9.98 2.14
N PRO A 232 2.41 -10.41 1.55
CA PRO A 232 2.93 -11.76 1.76
C PRO A 232 3.31 -12.11 3.20
N GLY A 233 3.50 -11.11 4.08
CA GLY A 233 3.92 -11.29 5.47
C GLY A 233 5.41 -10.99 5.69
N ALA A 234 5.75 -10.59 6.93
CA ALA A 234 7.12 -10.64 7.41
C ALA A 234 7.49 -12.10 7.72
N TYR A 235 8.69 -12.53 7.36
CA TYR A 235 9.08 -13.92 7.51
C TYR A 235 10.49 -14.09 8.07
N THR A 236 10.73 -15.26 8.59
CA THR A 236 12.05 -15.72 9.03
C THR A 236 12.31 -17.13 8.51
N ILE A 237 13.53 -17.62 8.66
CA ILE A 237 13.95 -18.94 8.17
C ILE A 237 14.50 -19.77 9.32
N TYR A 238 14.15 -21.05 9.34
CA TYR A 238 14.75 -22.06 10.17
C TYR A 238 14.86 -23.35 9.36
N GLU A 239 16.04 -23.98 9.31
CA GLU A 239 16.31 -25.21 8.53
C GLU A 239 15.77 -25.14 7.09
N ASP A 240 16.08 -24.03 6.40
CA ASP A 240 15.66 -23.74 5.01
C ASP A 240 14.14 -23.63 4.77
N LYS A 241 13.34 -23.51 5.84
CA LYS A 241 11.90 -23.30 5.75
C LYS A 241 11.52 -21.89 6.15
N GLU A 242 10.59 -21.30 5.43
CA GLU A 242 10.04 -19.96 5.71
C GLU A 242 8.91 -20.05 6.75
N TYR A 243 8.94 -19.15 7.69
CA TYR A 243 7.93 -18.96 8.74
C TYR A 243 7.44 -17.54 8.74
N TYR A 244 6.15 -17.36 8.56
CA TYR A 244 5.52 -16.05 8.43
C TYR A 244 4.91 -15.62 9.74
N ILE A 245 5.25 -14.42 10.20
CA ILE A 245 4.74 -13.80 11.42
C ILE A 245 3.69 -12.75 11.01
N TRP A 246 2.45 -12.93 11.45
CA TRP A 246 1.33 -12.10 11.06
C TRP A 246 0.93 -11.06 12.10
N ASP A 247 1.23 -11.30 13.37
CA ASP A 247 1.05 -10.38 14.48
C ASP A 247 2.24 -10.48 15.43
N ALA A 248 2.76 -9.32 15.87
CA ALA A 248 3.86 -9.28 16.82
C ALA A 248 3.82 -7.97 17.62
N ARG A 249 4.14 -8.09 18.90
CA ARG A 249 4.15 -6.98 19.86
C ARG A 249 5.50 -6.85 20.53
N PRO A 250 6.08 -5.65 20.59
CA PRO A 250 7.31 -5.43 21.31
C PRO A 250 7.05 -5.49 22.82
N VAL A 251 7.87 -6.23 23.53
CA VAL A 251 7.89 -6.27 24.99
C VAL A 251 9.06 -5.38 25.44
N VAL A 252 8.75 -4.10 25.66
CA VAL A 252 9.73 -3.07 26.01
C VAL A 252 9.88 -2.92 27.52
N ASN A 253 10.93 -2.23 27.95
CA ASN A 253 11.26 -2.00 29.37
C ASN A 253 11.49 -3.31 30.14
N THR A 254 11.88 -4.37 29.46
CA THR A 254 12.26 -5.62 30.06
C THR A 254 13.65 -5.54 30.69
N ARG A 255 13.94 -6.44 31.62
CA ARG A 255 15.30 -6.63 32.14
C ARG A 255 16.08 -7.50 31.16
N ILE A 256 16.38 -6.95 29.97
CA ILE A 256 16.95 -7.67 28.82
C ILE A 256 18.27 -8.39 29.17
N HIS A 257 19.04 -7.86 30.15
CA HIS A 257 20.27 -8.48 30.62
C HIS A 257 20.09 -9.92 31.19
N LEU A 258 18.85 -10.30 31.54
CA LEU A 258 18.53 -11.68 31.92
C LEU A 258 18.62 -12.65 30.74
N PHE A 259 18.64 -12.12 29.52
CA PHE A 259 18.66 -12.87 28.26
C PHE A 259 19.93 -12.62 27.43
N ASP A 260 21.00 -12.09 28.07
CA ASP A 260 22.28 -11.80 27.39
C ASP A 260 22.97 -13.08 26.86
N ALA A 261 22.65 -14.24 27.42
CA ALA A 261 23.13 -15.51 26.94
C ALA A 261 22.38 -16.08 25.73
N CYS A 262 21.20 -15.48 25.37
CA CYS A 262 20.37 -15.90 24.24
C CYS A 262 20.81 -15.18 22.97
N GLU A 263 20.72 -15.89 21.83
CA GLU A 263 20.99 -15.30 20.52
C GLU A 263 19.81 -14.45 20.02
N ASN A 264 20.09 -13.47 19.18
CA ASN A 264 19.00 -12.74 18.50
C ASN A 264 18.29 -13.69 17.51
N GLY A 265 16.96 -13.75 17.60
CA GLY A 265 16.13 -14.72 16.87
C GLY A 265 15.84 -16.00 17.66
N GLU A 266 16.39 -16.14 18.88
CA GLU A 266 16.13 -17.31 19.73
C GLU A 266 14.74 -17.24 20.37
N ILE A 267 14.00 -18.34 20.30
CA ILE A 267 12.76 -18.55 21.05
C ILE A 267 13.10 -18.80 22.50
N ILE A 268 12.80 -17.82 23.36
CA ILE A 268 13.08 -17.86 24.80
C ILE A 268 12.02 -18.65 25.54
N SER A 269 10.76 -18.51 25.13
CA SER A 269 9.62 -19.19 25.78
C SER A 269 8.44 -19.34 24.85
N ILE A 270 7.68 -20.40 25.08
CA ILE A 270 6.41 -20.68 24.37
C ILE A 270 5.26 -20.44 25.35
N LEU A 271 4.36 -19.53 24.98
CA LEU A 271 3.25 -19.06 25.80
C LEU A 271 1.91 -19.36 25.10
N GLY A 272 1.50 -20.64 25.14
CA GLY A 272 0.34 -21.12 24.38
C GLY A 272 0.62 -21.11 22.88
N ASP A 273 -0.12 -20.33 22.09
CA ASP A 273 0.08 -20.19 20.64
C ASP A 273 1.08 -19.07 20.29
N SER A 274 1.57 -18.33 21.30
CA SER A 274 2.52 -17.23 21.14
C SER A 274 3.94 -17.66 21.48
N VAL A 275 4.93 -17.05 20.86
CA VAL A 275 6.35 -17.28 21.18
C VAL A 275 7.04 -15.98 21.55
N LEU A 276 7.88 -16.04 22.58
CA LEU A 276 8.72 -14.94 23.02
C LEU A 276 10.10 -15.09 22.39
N ILE A 277 10.53 -14.07 21.61
CA ILE A 277 11.75 -14.12 20.81
C ILE A 277 12.70 -13.02 21.25
N LYS A 278 14.00 -13.33 21.36
CA LYS A 278 15.06 -12.36 21.62
C LYS A 278 15.34 -11.51 20.37
N CYS A 279 15.41 -10.19 20.55
CA CYS A 279 15.80 -9.24 19.50
C CYS A 279 17.06 -8.47 19.90
N GLY A 280 17.59 -7.63 19.01
CA GLY A 280 18.75 -6.79 19.27
C GLY A 280 18.59 -5.92 20.51
N ALA A 281 17.46 -5.23 20.64
CA ALA A 281 17.02 -4.62 21.89
C ALA A 281 15.58 -5.07 22.19
N ASN A 282 15.28 -5.31 23.46
CA ASN A 282 13.98 -5.79 23.93
C ASN A 282 13.63 -7.23 23.46
N LEU A 283 12.39 -7.63 23.69
CA LEU A 283 11.85 -8.93 23.30
C LEU A 283 10.65 -8.71 22.39
N LEU A 284 10.36 -9.70 21.54
CA LEU A 284 9.17 -9.70 20.67
C LEU A 284 8.26 -10.85 21.07
N LEU A 285 7.00 -10.56 21.37
CA LEU A 285 5.94 -11.55 21.48
C LEU A 285 5.29 -11.70 20.10
N ALA A 286 5.50 -12.83 19.45
CA ALA A 286 4.98 -13.13 18.13
C ALA A 286 3.77 -14.07 18.23
N ASP A 287 2.71 -13.71 17.51
CA ASP A 287 1.46 -14.44 17.42
C ASP A 287 1.14 -14.79 15.96
N GLN A 288 0.21 -15.74 15.74
CA GLN A 288 -0.28 -16.12 14.41
C GLN A 288 0.85 -16.45 13.42
N ILE A 289 1.77 -17.30 13.84
CA ILE A 289 2.88 -17.75 13.01
C ILE A 289 2.40 -18.91 12.13
N THR A 290 2.73 -18.87 10.83
CA THR A 290 2.43 -19.95 9.87
C THR A 290 3.72 -20.48 9.22
N GLY A 291 3.69 -21.75 8.81
CA GLY A 291 4.84 -22.42 8.20
C GLY A 291 5.47 -23.51 9.07
N ILE A 292 5.15 -23.56 10.36
CA ILE A 292 5.72 -24.52 11.33
C ILE A 292 4.65 -25.49 11.86
N SER A 293 5.10 -26.73 12.12
CA SER A 293 4.35 -27.72 12.87
C SER A 293 4.65 -27.70 14.38
N GLU A 294 5.86 -27.33 14.78
CA GLU A 294 6.28 -27.35 16.19
C GLU A 294 7.37 -26.29 16.47
N PHE A 295 7.20 -25.52 17.54
CA PHE A 295 8.22 -24.66 18.12
C PHE A 295 8.86 -25.35 19.34
N PHE A 296 10.11 -25.03 19.61
CA PHE A 296 10.77 -25.41 20.86
C PHE A 296 11.63 -24.26 21.39
N GLU A 297 11.77 -24.18 22.69
CA GLU A 297 12.64 -23.21 23.35
C GLU A 297 14.11 -23.48 22.98
N GLY A 298 14.84 -22.40 22.68
CA GLY A 298 16.22 -22.49 22.16
C GLY A 298 16.30 -22.63 20.63
N MET A 299 15.20 -22.70 19.91
CA MET A 299 15.19 -22.61 18.45
C MET A 299 15.63 -21.21 18.01
N VAL A 300 16.64 -21.11 17.13
CA VAL A 300 17.21 -19.85 16.68
C VAL A 300 16.85 -19.62 15.20
N PHE A 301 16.09 -18.57 14.92
CA PHE A 301 15.76 -18.16 13.56
C PHE A 301 16.93 -17.47 12.88
N GLN A 302 17.07 -17.69 11.57
CA GLN A 302 18.06 -16.96 10.76
C GLN A 302 17.68 -15.49 10.67
N SER A 303 18.65 -14.62 10.95
CA SER A 303 18.53 -13.18 10.83
C SER A 303 18.87 -12.73 9.42
N ALA A 304 18.08 -11.83 8.86
CA ALA A 304 18.48 -11.06 7.68
C ALA A 304 19.53 -10.00 8.06
N ASN A 305 20.02 -9.28 7.06
CA ASN A 305 20.80 -8.06 7.24
C ASN A 305 19.99 -6.89 6.66
N TYR A 306 19.36 -6.11 7.52
CA TYR A 306 18.50 -5.00 7.09
C TYR A 306 19.22 -3.96 6.22
N LYS A 307 20.48 -3.64 6.54
CA LYS A 307 21.26 -2.68 5.75
C LYS A 307 21.51 -3.17 4.33
N GLU A 308 21.78 -4.45 4.16
CA GLU A 308 21.93 -5.07 2.83
C GLU A 308 20.58 -5.10 2.07
N GLN A 309 19.48 -5.38 2.78
CA GLN A 309 18.15 -5.33 2.19
C GLN A 309 17.83 -3.92 1.66
N ILE A 310 18.04 -2.87 2.46
CA ILE A 310 17.82 -1.48 2.03
C ILE A 310 18.72 -1.13 0.85
N SER A 311 20.01 -1.46 0.88
CA SER A 311 20.91 -1.25 -0.25
C SER A 311 20.40 -1.92 -1.53
N SER A 312 19.94 -3.16 -1.43
CA SER A 312 19.37 -3.91 -2.56
C SER A 312 18.09 -3.27 -3.11
N ILE A 313 17.20 -2.79 -2.23
CA ILE A 313 15.97 -2.07 -2.62
C ILE A 313 16.31 -0.82 -3.44
N ILE A 314 17.29 -0.06 -2.98
CA ILE A 314 17.75 1.17 -3.62
C ILE A 314 18.40 0.88 -4.98
N ASP A 315 19.27 -0.11 -5.04
CA ASP A 315 19.93 -0.51 -6.29
C ASP A 315 18.90 -0.95 -7.34
N ARG A 316 17.89 -1.72 -6.94
CA ARG A 316 16.78 -2.10 -7.83
C ARG A 316 16.01 -0.89 -8.34
N HIS A 317 15.73 0.09 -7.45
CA HIS A 317 15.04 1.31 -7.82
C HIS A 317 15.86 2.14 -8.80
N ASN A 318 17.13 2.42 -8.48
CA ASN A 318 18.02 3.22 -9.31
C ASN A 318 18.24 2.59 -10.68
N LYS A 319 18.43 1.26 -10.73
CA LYS A 319 18.57 0.52 -12.00
C LYS A 319 17.32 0.60 -12.87
N LYS A 320 16.13 0.56 -12.25
CA LYS A 320 14.85 0.57 -12.99
C LYS A 320 14.46 1.94 -13.52
N TYR A 321 14.70 2.98 -12.75
CA TYR A 321 14.21 4.33 -13.06
C TYR A 321 15.29 5.32 -13.48
N GLY A 322 16.58 4.95 -13.42
CA GLY A 322 17.70 5.82 -13.75
C GLY A 322 17.87 7.03 -12.81
N THR A 323 17.16 7.02 -11.68
CA THR A 323 17.20 8.07 -10.65
C THR A 323 18.10 7.63 -9.51
N LYS A 324 18.84 8.56 -8.91
CA LYS A 324 19.52 8.30 -7.63
C LYS A 324 18.57 8.72 -6.50
N LEU A 325 18.18 7.78 -5.66
CA LEU A 325 17.62 8.12 -4.39
C LEU A 325 18.66 8.91 -3.60
N SER A 326 18.27 10.04 -3.00
CA SER A 326 19.19 10.85 -2.21
C SER A 326 19.63 10.10 -0.94
N GLN A 327 20.82 10.44 -0.42
CA GLN A 327 21.35 9.85 0.82
C GLN A 327 20.39 10.07 2.02
N LEU A 328 19.67 11.22 2.05
CA LEU A 328 18.65 11.53 3.06
C LEU A 328 17.57 10.44 3.17
N VAL A 329 17.19 9.81 2.06
CA VAL A 329 16.20 8.73 2.05
C VAL A 329 16.79 7.43 2.57
N LEU A 330 18.07 7.20 2.31
CA LEU A 330 18.79 6.08 2.86
C LEU A 330 18.84 6.15 4.38
N ASP A 331 19.08 7.36 4.89
CA ASP A 331 19.15 7.63 6.33
C ASP A 331 17.76 7.47 6.98
N GLU A 332 16.68 7.94 6.33
CA GLU A 332 15.30 7.76 6.80
C GLU A 332 14.76 6.31 6.69
N LEU A 333 15.26 5.52 5.74
CA LEU A 333 14.84 4.13 5.54
C LEU A 333 15.78 3.11 6.19
N GLY A 334 16.98 3.52 6.56
CA GLY A 334 18.08 2.66 7.02
C GLY A 334 18.45 2.79 8.50
N ASP A 335 18.01 3.84 9.18
CA ASP A 335 18.11 4.04 10.62
C ASP A 335 16.81 3.58 11.30
#